data_427900edd86ea8ded1908833a35044d8
#
_entry.id   427900edd86ea8ded1908833a35044d8
#
_cell.length_a   1.000
_cell.length_b   1.000
_cell.length_c   1.000
_cell.angle_alpha   90.00
_cell.angle_beta   90.00
_cell.angle_gamma   90.00
#
_symmetry.space_group_name_H-M   'P 1'
#
loop_
_entity.id
_entity.type
_entity.pdbx_description
1 polymer ?
#
loop_
_entity_poly.entity_id
_entity_poly.type
_entity_poly.pdbx_seq_one_letter_code
_entity_poly.pdbx_strand_id
1 'polypeptide(L)'
;MGQGLAGTLLAHFLEQAGQQVHVVDQYNQQSATQVAAGIINPITGRRYVKSWRVDELIPFAETTYRQIEEHLGISIYHKRNILRALFNSREENDWLARTAEEGYGEYMLDAANLEAYAGHTEPAYSYGEVRHSAQVDVGRLADAYRTYLRDQNAITEEAFDYKKLELGGKTARYGGLEAQAAVFCEGHQAKQNPFFNYLPFGGAKGEVLIARIPEAGFEKILKHRVFIVPLQDNLYWVGATYGRTYENDKPTAEGREYLEARLKDILKTPFEVVEHRAAIRPTVKDRRPFLGRHPEFPQLAIFNGLGTKGASLGPFWAKRMADFLTKNVILDEAVDIGRFG
;
A
#
# COMPACT_ATOMS: atom_id res chain seq x y z
N MET A 1 1.53 -3.88 17.29
CA MET A 1 0.12 -4.25 17.22
C MET A 1 -0.34 -4.08 15.79
N GLY A 2 -0.84 -5.14 15.14
CA GLY A 2 -1.19 -5.18 13.71
C GLY A 2 -0.03 -5.60 12.80
N GLN A 3 -0.28 -6.64 11.97
CA GLN A 3 0.70 -7.24 11.04
C GLN A 3 0.25 -7.05 9.57
N GLY A 4 -0.32 -5.88 9.26
CA GLY A 4 -0.44 -5.41 7.89
C GLY A 4 0.92 -4.91 7.35
N LEU A 5 0.92 -4.25 6.20
CA LEU A 5 2.15 -3.76 5.56
C LEU A 5 3.01 -2.89 6.50
N ALA A 6 2.39 -1.99 7.27
CA ALA A 6 3.12 -1.13 8.19
C ALA A 6 3.82 -1.93 9.30
N GLY A 7 3.10 -2.84 9.97
CA GLY A 7 3.66 -3.66 11.05
C GLY A 7 4.73 -4.63 10.54
N THR A 8 4.51 -5.26 9.38
CA THR A 8 5.49 -6.14 8.74
C THR A 8 6.81 -5.41 8.45
N LEU A 9 6.75 -4.25 7.80
CA LEU A 9 7.94 -3.47 7.47
C LEU A 9 8.65 -2.94 8.72
N LEU A 10 7.89 -2.50 9.72
CA LEU A 10 8.47 -2.02 10.96
C LEU A 10 9.16 -3.16 11.74
N ALA A 11 8.53 -4.32 11.84
CA ALA A 11 9.12 -5.51 12.46
C ALA A 11 10.46 -5.85 11.79
N HIS A 12 10.49 -5.92 10.47
CA HIS A 12 11.70 -6.17 9.70
C HIS A 12 12.85 -5.20 10.04
N PHE A 13 12.59 -3.88 10.08
CA PHE A 13 13.63 -2.91 10.39
C PHE A 13 14.05 -2.89 11.87
N LEU A 14 13.14 -3.21 12.79
CA LEU A 14 13.48 -3.36 14.20
C LEU A 14 14.37 -4.59 14.43
N GLU A 15 14.07 -5.72 13.79
CA GLU A 15 14.92 -6.92 13.83
C GLU A 15 16.31 -6.66 13.22
N GLN A 16 16.39 -5.96 12.08
CA GLN A 16 17.66 -5.52 11.51
C GLN A 16 18.46 -4.59 12.45
N ALA A 17 17.78 -3.82 13.30
CA ALA A 17 18.40 -3.00 14.33
C ALA A 17 18.76 -3.79 15.61
N GLY A 18 18.63 -5.12 15.59
CA GLY A 18 18.95 -5.99 16.73
C GLY A 18 17.93 -5.95 17.86
N GLN A 19 16.69 -5.50 17.58
CA GLN A 19 15.63 -5.46 18.58
C GLN A 19 14.86 -6.79 18.58
N GLN A 20 14.46 -7.23 19.76
CA GLN A 20 13.45 -8.28 19.87
C GLN A 20 12.06 -7.71 19.56
N VAL A 21 11.36 -8.34 18.66
CA VAL A 21 10.02 -7.94 18.22
C VAL A 21 9.03 -9.04 18.56
N HIS A 22 7.89 -8.66 19.11
CA HIS A 22 6.74 -9.54 19.24
C HIS A 22 5.51 -8.86 18.65
N VAL A 23 4.82 -9.54 17.75
CA VAL A 23 3.64 -9.03 17.05
C VAL A 23 2.38 -9.60 17.69
N VAL A 24 1.37 -8.76 17.90
CA VAL A 24 0.01 -9.20 18.24
C VAL A 24 -0.92 -8.81 17.12
N ASP A 25 -1.54 -9.78 16.46
CA ASP A 25 -2.41 -9.55 15.31
C ASP A 25 -3.39 -10.70 15.09
N GLN A 26 -4.65 -10.35 14.84
CA GLN A 26 -5.60 -11.30 14.27
C GLN A 26 -5.52 -11.24 12.74
N TYR A 27 -5.35 -12.37 12.09
CA TYR A 27 -5.34 -12.42 10.63
C TYR A 27 -6.66 -11.93 10.03
N ASN A 28 -6.58 -11.02 9.05
CA ASN A 28 -7.75 -10.51 8.34
C ASN A 28 -7.52 -10.51 6.83
N GLN A 29 -8.19 -11.44 6.12
CA GLN A 29 -8.15 -11.52 4.65
C GLN A 29 -8.72 -10.29 3.95
N GLN A 30 -9.56 -9.49 4.62
CA GLN A 30 -10.14 -8.25 4.10
C GLN A 30 -9.34 -7.02 4.52
N SER A 31 -8.14 -7.20 5.03
CA SER A 31 -7.25 -6.07 5.34
C SER A 31 -6.85 -5.32 4.06
N ALA A 32 -6.57 -4.01 4.20
CA ALA A 32 -6.08 -3.23 3.07
C ALA A 32 -4.81 -3.80 2.44
N THR A 33 -3.98 -4.51 3.20
CA THR A 33 -2.77 -5.19 2.73
C THR A 33 -3.11 -6.36 1.83
N GLN A 34 -4.08 -7.20 2.22
CA GLN A 34 -4.48 -8.39 1.46
C GLN A 34 -5.25 -8.06 0.17
N VAL A 35 -5.91 -6.90 0.13
CA VAL A 35 -6.72 -6.50 -1.02
C VAL A 35 -5.96 -5.60 -2.00
N ALA A 36 -4.86 -5.00 -1.59
CA ALA A 36 -4.11 -4.05 -2.41
C ALA A 36 -3.36 -4.72 -3.57
N ALA A 37 -3.33 -4.08 -4.74
CA ALA A 37 -2.44 -4.47 -5.85
C ALA A 37 -0.96 -4.16 -5.58
N GLY A 38 -0.65 -3.33 -4.60
CA GLY A 38 0.71 -2.93 -4.27
C GLY A 38 1.42 -2.07 -5.33
N ILE A 39 0.67 -1.25 -6.06
CA ILE A 39 1.23 -0.42 -7.14
C ILE A 39 2.14 0.66 -6.58
N ILE A 40 3.38 0.70 -7.06
CA ILE A 40 4.30 1.82 -6.95
C ILE A 40 4.18 2.65 -8.22
N ASN A 41 3.67 3.88 -8.09
CA ASN A 41 3.44 4.76 -9.23
C ASN A 41 4.08 6.14 -8.98
N PRO A 42 5.16 6.48 -9.69
CA PRO A 42 5.82 7.77 -9.55
C PRO A 42 4.98 8.96 -10.02
N ILE A 43 4.11 8.77 -11.03
CA ILE A 43 3.31 9.85 -11.63
C ILE A 43 1.83 9.65 -11.35
N THR A 44 1.20 10.58 -10.66
CA THR A 44 -0.17 10.42 -10.17
C THR A 44 -1.07 11.62 -10.45
N GLY A 45 -2.39 11.37 -10.35
CA GLY A 45 -3.42 12.39 -10.51
C GLY A 45 -3.71 12.75 -11.97
N ARG A 46 -4.64 13.71 -12.13
CA ARG A 46 -5.06 14.22 -13.45
C ARG A 46 -4.06 15.20 -14.06
N ARG A 47 -3.18 15.78 -13.22
CA ARG A 47 -2.15 16.73 -13.63
C ARG A 47 -0.80 16.09 -13.84
N TYR A 48 -0.72 14.76 -13.81
CA TYR A 48 0.52 13.99 -14.01
C TYR A 48 1.67 14.45 -13.11
N VAL A 49 1.40 14.63 -11.81
CA VAL A 49 2.42 15.13 -10.88
C VAL A 49 3.23 14.00 -10.27
N LYS A 50 4.51 14.28 -9.98
CA LYS A 50 5.37 13.38 -9.23
C LYS A 50 4.75 13.04 -7.86
N SER A 51 4.86 11.79 -7.45
CA SER A 51 4.53 11.38 -6.08
C SER A 51 5.47 12.06 -5.08
N TRP A 52 4.97 12.28 -3.87
CA TRP A 52 5.76 12.91 -2.82
C TRP A 52 7.08 12.18 -2.59
N ARG A 53 8.20 12.90 -2.62
CA ARG A 53 9.58 12.40 -2.44
C ARG A 53 9.89 11.18 -3.32
N VAL A 54 9.38 11.16 -4.54
CA VAL A 54 9.47 10.02 -5.46
C VAL A 54 10.91 9.57 -5.69
N ASP A 55 11.81 10.53 -5.86
CA ASP A 55 13.22 10.32 -6.19
C ASP A 55 13.98 9.62 -5.05
N GLU A 56 13.47 9.67 -3.83
CA GLU A 56 14.04 9.04 -2.64
C GLU A 56 13.29 7.74 -2.26
N LEU A 57 11.95 7.81 -2.23
CA LEU A 57 11.14 6.73 -1.69
C LEU A 57 11.09 5.49 -2.60
N ILE A 58 11.10 5.67 -3.93
CA ILE A 58 11.01 4.53 -4.85
C ILE A 58 12.28 3.68 -4.86
N PRO A 59 13.49 4.26 -5.01
CA PRO A 59 14.73 3.47 -4.93
C PRO A 59 14.88 2.78 -3.57
N PHE A 60 14.53 3.47 -2.47
CA PHE A 60 14.56 2.87 -1.14
C PHE A 60 13.58 1.69 -1.02
N ALA A 61 12.37 1.84 -1.55
CA ALA A 61 11.38 0.77 -1.54
C ALA A 61 11.85 -0.45 -2.34
N GLU A 62 12.41 -0.26 -3.53
CA GLU A 62 12.97 -1.36 -4.34
C GLU A 62 14.04 -2.11 -3.55
N THR A 63 15.03 -1.39 -3.00
CA THR A 63 16.11 -1.99 -2.23
C THR A 63 15.56 -2.79 -1.04
N THR A 64 14.62 -2.23 -0.29
CA THR A 64 14.02 -2.89 0.87
C THR A 64 13.27 -4.17 0.48
N TYR A 65 12.43 -4.11 -0.55
CA TYR A 65 11.68 -5.29 -0.95
C TYR A 65 12.58 -6.40 -1.49
N ARG A 66 13.67 -6.07 -2.20
CA ARG A 66 14.67 -7.05 -2.65
C ARG A 66 15.38 -7.71 -1.46
N GLN A 67 15.73 -6.94 -0.43
CA GLN A 67 16.31 -7.50 0.80
C GLN A 67 15.34 -8.44 1.52
N ILE A 68 14.07 -8.10 1.56
CA ILE A 68 13.03 -8.96 2.15
C ILE A 68 12.82 -10.22 1.31
N GLU A 69 12.83 -10.12 -0.03
CA GLU A 69 12.78 -11.28 -0.93
C GLU A 69 13.90 -12.28 -0.63
N GLU A 70 15.12 -11.76 -0.50
CA GLU A 70 16.28 -12.58 -0.16
C GLU A 70 16.16 -13.22 1.24
N HIS A 71 15.73 -12.43 2.24
CA HIS A 71 15.58 -12.90 3.61
C HIS A 71 14.52 -14.01 3.75
N LEU A 72 13.39 -13.87 3.06
CA LEU A 72 12.26 -14.81 3.16
C LEU A 72 12.25 -15.89 2.07
N GLY A 73 13.13 -15.85 1.08
CA GLY A 73 13.14 -16.78 -0.05
C GLY A 73 11.89 -16.67 -0.95
N ILE A 74 11.34 -15.48 -1.12
CA ILE A 74 10.11 -15.24 -1.90
C ILE A 74 10.35 -14.24 -3.02
N SER A 75 9.40 -14.13 -3.97
CA SER A 75 9.39 -13.10 -5.00
C SER A 75 8.10 -12.28 -4.88
N ILE A 76 8.23 -10.98 -4.64
CA ILE A 76 7.12 -10.06 -4.41
C ILE A 76 7.27 -8.73 -5.16
N TYR A 77 8.48 -8.35 -5.56
CA TYR A 77 8.72 -7.07 -6.23
C TYR A 77 8.90 -7.26 -7.74
N HIS A 78 7.96 -6.75 -8.51
CA HIS A 78 7.93 -6.86 -9.97
C HIS A 78 8.05 -5.47 -10.60
N LYS A 79 9.15 -5.22 -11.34
CA LYS A 79 9.26 -4.01 -12.16
C LYS A 79 8.24 -4.08 -13.29
N ARG A 80 7.28 -3.18 -13.28
CA ARG A 80 6.21 -3.10 -14.28
C ARG A 80 5.93 -1.63 -14.59
N ASN A 81 6.19 -1.21 -15.81
CA ASN A 81 5.78 0.11 -16.24
C ASN A 81 4.25 0.23 -16.27
N ILE A 82 3.74 1.46 -16.22
CA ILE A 82 2.31 1.72 -16.32
C ILE A 82 2.00 2.33 -17.67
N LEU A 83 1.19 1.65 -18.48
CA LEU A 83 0.56 2.20 -19.65
C LEU A 83 -0.62 3.07 -19.23
N ARG A 84 -0.55 4.36 -19.53
CA ARG A 84 -1.60 5.33 -19.18
C ARG A 84 -2.42 5.68 -20.41
N ALA A 85 -3.68 5.28 -20.44
CA ALA A 85 -4.62 5.72 -21.48
C ALA A 85 -4.94 7.21 -21.33
N LEU A 86 -4.91 7.92 -22.42
CA LEU A 86 -5.26 9.32 -22.61
C LEU A 86 -6.51 9.37 -23.49
N PHE A 87 -7.52 10.15 -23.13
CA PHE A 87 -8.86 10.01 -23.70
C PHE A 87 -9.22 11.10 -24.72
N ASN A 88 -8.38 12.11 -24.89
CA ASN A 88 -8.57 13.20 -25.81
C ASN A 88 -7.26 13.98 -26.03
N SER A 89 -7.26 14.87 -27.02
CA SER A 89 -6.09 15.69 -27.38
C SER A 89 -5.61 16.59 -26.24
N ARG A 90 -6.51 17.05 -25.37
CA ARG A 90 -6.12 17.85 -24.20
C ARG A 90 -5.29 17.04 -23.21
N GLU A 91 -5.73 15.82 -22.90
CA GLU A 91 -4.97 14.93 -21.99
C GLU A 91 -3.61 14.55 -22.59
N GLU A 92 -3.55 14.35 -23.91
CA GLU A 92 -2.30 14.08 -24.60
C GLU A 92 -1.36 15.30 -24.57
N ASN A 93 -1.85 16.50 -24.86
CA ASN A 93 -1.05 17.71 -24.77
C ASN A 93 -0.56 17.99 -23.35
N ASP A 94 -1.43 17.80 -22.33
CA ASP A 94 -1.05 17.92 -20.93
C ASP A 94 0.03 16.88 -20.55
N TRP A 95 -0.03 15.66 -21.11
CA TRP A 95 0.96 14.61 -20.92
C TRP A 95 2.30 14.98 -21.56
N LEU A 96 2.30 15.38 -22.83
CA LEU A 96 3.50 15.76 -23.57
C LEU A 96 4.20 16.99 -22.94
N ALA A 97 3.41 18.00 -22.57
CA ALA A 97 3.94 19.17 -21.88
C ALA A 97 4.60 18.78 -20.55
N ARG A 98 3.98 17.88 -19.79
CA ARG A 98 4.54 17.40 -18.52
C ARG A 98 5.81 16.58 -18.72
N THR A 99 5.87 15.74 -19.74
CA THR A 99 7.06 14.92 -20.07
C THR A 99 8.27 15.79 -20.39
N ALA A 100 8.04 16.96 -21.01
CA ALA A 100 9.08 17.91 -21.37
C ALA A 100 9.59 18.76 -20.18
N GLU A 101 8.89 18.78 -19.04
CA GLU A 101 9.34 19.49 -17.85
C GLU A 101 10.58 18.82 -17.22
N GLU A 102 11.45 19.63 -16.62
CA GLU A 102 12.66 19.16 -15.97
C GLU A 102 12.38 18.08 -14.91
N GLY A 103 13.11 16.98 -14.99
CA GLY A 103 13.01 15.83 -14.09
C GLY A 103 11.78 14.94 -14.31
N TYR A 104 10.89 15.21 -15.27
CA TYR A 104 9.76 14.33 -15.59
C TYR A 104 10.10 13.29 -16.63
N GLY A 105 10.96 13.59 -17.61
CA GLY A 105 11.38 12.67 -18.66
C GLY A 105 12.04 11.38 -18.15
N GLU A 106 12.51 11.36 -16.91
CA GLU A 106 12.97 10.15 -16.24
C GLU A 106 11.82 9.17 -15.96
N TYR A 107 10.65 9.70 -15.60
CA TYR A 107 9.48 8.93 -15.18
C TYR A 107 8.42 8.76 -16.25
N MET A 108 8.45 9.57 -17.30
CA MET A 108 7.39 9.62 -18.31
C MET A 108 7.98 9.48 -19.71
N LEU A 109 7.34 8.66 -20.54
CA LEU A 109 7.59 8.60 -21.99
C LEU A 109 6.38 9.16 -22.73
N ASP A 110 6.63 9.88 -23.78
CA ASP A 110 5.62 10.48 -24.67
C ASP A 110 4.85 9.44 -25.49
N ALA A 111 5.48 8.30 -25.79
CA ALA A 111 4.86 7.20 -26.52
C ALA A 111 4.97 5.88 -25.73
N ALA A 112 3.99 5.03 -25.92
CA ALA A 112 3.91 3.71 -25.29
C ALA A 112 3.90 2.61 -26.34
N ASN A 113 4.61 1.50 -26.10
CA ASN A 113 4.46 0.29 -26.89
C ASN A 113 3.22 -0.49 -26.43
N LEU A 114 2.26 -0.65 -27.34
CA LEU A 114 0.97 -1.29 -27.12
C LEU A 114 0.84 -2.65 -27.82
N GLU A 115 1.88 -3.16 -28.45
CA GLU A 115 1.81 -4.35 -29.28
C GLU A 115 1.10 -5.52 -28.55
N ALA A 116 1.47 -5.78 -27.31
CA ALA A 116 0.85 -6.82 -26.48
C ALA A 116 -0.61 -6.52 -26.06
N TYR A 117 -1.12 -5.30 -26.28
CA TYR A 117 -2.45 -4.86 -25.82
C TYR A 117 -3.44 -4.66 -26.97
N ALA A 118 -2.95 -4.36 -28.19
CA ALA A 118 -3.77 -3.94 -29.31
C ALA A 118 -4.84 -4.97 -29.72
N GLY A 119 -4.56 -6.26 -29.60
CA GLY A 119 -5.50 -7.34 -29.88
C GLY A 119 -6.56 -7.55 -28.79
N HIS A 120 -6.30 -7.12 -27.57
CA HIS A 120 -7.07 -7.46 -26.39
C HIS A 120 -7.83 -6.28 -25.75
N THR A 121 -7.48 -5.04 -26.12
CA THR A 121 -8.09 -3.84 -25.56
C THR A 121 -8.71 -2.95 -26.61
N GLU A 122 -9.80 -2.28 -26.26
CA GLU A 122 -10.33 -1.18 -27.07
C GLU A 122 -9.31 -0.02 -27.05
N PRO A 123 -9.08 0.66 -28.18
CA PRO A 123 -8.12 1.73 -28.27
C PRO A 123 -8.60 2.96 -27.48
N ALA A 124 -7.72 3.56 -26.68
CA ALA A 124 -7.90 4.92 -26.21
C ALA A 124 -7.47 5.91 -27.31
N TYR A 125 -7.64 7.21 -27.05
CA TYR A 125 -7.18 8.26 -27.99
C TYR A 125 -5.67 8.17 -28.24
N SER A 126 -4.89 8.07 -27.15
CA SER A 126 -3.46 7.76 -27.14
C SER A 126 -3.00 7.19 -25.81
N TYR A 127 -1.71 6.89 -25.69
CA TYR A 127 -1.14 6.32 -24.48
C TYR A 127 0.22 6.92 -24.17
N GLY A 128 0.44 7.25 -22.91
CA GLY A 128 1.76 7.51 -22.35
C GLY A 128 2.25 6.32 -21.50
N GLU A 129 3.54 6.29 -21.21
CA GLU A 129 4.12 5.24 -20.37
C GLU A 129 4.81 5.85 -19.15
N VAL A 130 4.53 5.32 -17.95
CA VAL A 130 5.21 5.69 -16.71
C VAL A 130 6.27 4.65 -16.40
N ARG A 131 7.53 5.09 -16.32
CA ARG A 131 8.69 4.28 -15.93
C ARG A 131 8.91 4.30 -14.42
N HIS A 132 9.86 3.47 -13.96
CA HIS A 132 10.19 3.31 -12.53
C HIS A 132 8.97 2.97 -11.67
N SER A 133 7.96 2.38 -12.29
CA SER A 133 6.80 1.81 -11.63
C SER A 133 7.06 0.36 -11.26
N ALA A 134 6.32 -0.13 -10.28
CA ALA A 134 6.40 -1.52 -9.87
C ALA A 134 5.07 -2.01 -9.31
N GLN A 135 4.96 -3.31 -9.19
CA GLN A 135 3.96 -3.99 -8.37
C GLN A 135 4.67 -4.73 -7.25
N VAL A 136 4.17 -4.62 -6.04
CA VAL A 136 4.61 -5.39 -4.87
C VAL A 136 3.46 -6.26 -4.40
N ASP A 137 3.65 -7.56 -4.34
CA ASP A 137 2.66 -8.46 -3.74
C ASP A 137 2.72 -8.33 -2.21
N VAL A 138 2.05 -7.29 -1.72
CA VAL A 138 2.05 -6.95 -0.29
C VAL A 138 1.24 -7.93 0.55
N GLY A 139 0.28 -8.64 -0.06
CA GLY A 139 -0.45 -9.73 0.58
C GLY A 139 0.49 -10.91 0.86
N ARG A 140 1.18 -11.40 -0.17
CA ARG A 140 2.18 -12.47 -0.07
C ARG A 140 3.31 -12.10 0.90
N LEU A 141 3.76 -10.85 0.88
CA LEU A 141 4.74 -10.36 1.86
C LEU A 141 4.25 -10.54 3.28
N ALA A 142 3.03 -10.08 3.58
CA ALA A 142 2.46 -10.19 4.92
C ALA A 142 2.29 -11.66 5.36
N ASP A 143 1.82 -12.52 4.48
CA ASP A 143 1.63 -13.94 4.77
C ASP A 143 2.96 -14.67 5.00
N ALA A 144 3.97 -14.42 4.16
CA ALA A 144 5.30 -15.02 4.32
C ALA A 144 5.98 -14.53 5.61
N TYR A 145 5.88 -13.21 5.90
CA TYR A 145 6.44 -12.67 7.13
C TYR A 145 5.71 -13.19 8.38
N ARG A 146 4.39 -13.43 8.29
CA ARG A 146 3.62 -14.07 9.36
C ARG A 146 4.11 -15.49 9.64
N THR A 147 4.39 -16.25 8.60
CA THR A 147 4.98 -17.60 8.74
C THR A 147 6.34 -17.51 9.42
N TYR A 148 7.21 -16.62 8.97
CA TYR A 148 8.49 -16.35 9.59
C TYR A 148 8.36 -16.01 11.09
N LEU A 149 7.45 -15.11 11.47
CA LEU A 149 7.20 -14.74 12.87
C LEU A 149 6.70 -15.93 13.71
N ARG A 150 5.86 -16.81 13.14
CA ARG A 150 5.42 -18.05 13.81
C ARG A 150 6.59 -18.99 14.11
N ASP A 151 7.46 -19.19 13.14
CA ASP A 151 8.64 -20.05 13.27
C ASP A 151 9.61 -19.52 14.34
N GLN A 152 9.65 -18.20 14.54
CA GLN A 152 10.44 -17.55 15.58
C GLN A 152 9.68 -17.44 16.93
N ASN A 153 8.44 -17.93 17.06
CA ASN A 153 7.57 -17.69 18.22
C ASN A 153 7.41 -16.20 18.56
N ALA A 154 7.41 -15.33 17.56
CA ALA A 154 7.40 -13.88 17.65
C ALA A 154 6.03 -13.26 17.31
N ILE A 155 4.97 -14.06 17.27
CA ILE A 155 3.60 -13.60 17.02
C ILE A 155 2.59 -14.23 17.97
N THR A 156 1.67 -13.42 18.46
CA THR A 156 0.45 -13.86 19.14
C THR A 156 -0.74 -13.59 18.23
N GLU A 157 -1.45 -14.65 17.83
CA GLU A 157 -2.52 -14.58 16.85
C GLU A 157 -3.87 -14.38 17.55
N GLU A 158 -4.14 -13.16 17.96
CA GLU A 158 -5.39 -12.75 18.59
C GLU A 158 -5.74 -11.31 18.27
N ALA A 159 -7.02 -10.94 18.51
CA ALA A 159 -7.43 -9.55 18.52
C ALA A 159 -6.80 -8.84 19.71
N PHE A 160 -6.13 -7.71 19.45
CA PHE A 160 -5.58 -6.91 20.53
C PHE A 160 -6.69 -6.31 21.41
N ASP A 161 -6.64 -6.58 22.69
CA ASP A 161 -7.58 -6.05 23.67
C ASP A 161 -6.93 -4.91 24.49
N TYR A 162 -7.30 -3.68 24.20
CA TYR A 162 -6.76 -2.49 24.88
C TYR A 162 -6.94 -2.51 26.40
N LYS A 163 -7.93 -3.25 26.90
CA LYS A 163 -8.18 -3.37 28.36
C LYS A 163 -7.15 -4.22 29.09
N LYS A 164 -6.43 -5.07 28.35
CA LYS A 164 -5.35 -5.92 28.87
C LYS A 164 -3.98 -5.23 28.77
N LEU A 165 -3.90 -4.04 28.16
CA LEU A 165 -2.68 -3.27 28.08
C LEU A 165 -2.44 -2.54 29.39
N GLU A 166 -1.35 -2.90 30.05
CA GLU A 166 -0.90 -2.28 31.29
C GLU A 166 0.28 -1.34 30.98
N LEU A 167 0.18 -0.10 31.44
CA LEU A 167 1.22 0.92 31.29
C LEU A 167 1.88 1.16 32.65
N GLY A 168 3.13 0.75 32.77
CA GLY A 168 3.88 0.86 34.02
C GLY A 168 5.25 1.49 33.80
N GLY A 169 5.49 2.66 34.44
CA GLY A 169 6.80 3.32 34.35
C GLY A 169 7.21 3.62 32.90
N LYS A 170 8.23 2.89 32.41
CA LYS A 170 8.78 3.08 31.03
C LYS A 170 8.44 1.94 30.09
N THR A 171 7.61 0.97 30.51
CA THR A 171 7.28 -0.23 29.74
C THR A 171 5.78 -0.38 29.52
N ALA A 172 5.41 -1.13 28.49
CA ALA A 172 4.06 -1.58 28.23
C ALA A 172 4.01 -3.10 28.40
N ARG A 173 2.98 -3.61 29.09
CA ARG A 173 2.76 -5.05 29.34
C ARG A 173 1.47 -5.51 28.67
N TYR A 174 1.51 -6.67 28.05
CA TYR A 174 0.35 -7.29 27.42
C TYR A 174 0.50 -8.82 27.38
N GLY A 175 -0.47 -9.56 27.96
CA GLY A 175 -0.51 -11.01 27.86
C GLY A 175 0.78 -11.74 28.29
N GLY A 176 1.45 -11.24 29.34
CA GLY A 176 2.75 -11.77 29.80
C GLY A 176 3.98 -11.23 29.06
N LEU A 177 3.79 -10.47 28.00
CA LEU A 177 4.86 -9.74 27.30
C LEU A 177 5.14 -8.42 28.01
N GLU A 178 6.41 -8.05 28.10
CA GLU A 178 6.85 -6.72 28.54
C GLU A 178 7.77 -6.11 27.48
N ALA A 179 7.48 -4.88 27.04
CA ALA A 179 8.21 -4.19 25.99
C ALA A 179 8.49 -2.72 26.36
N GLN A 180 9.60 -2.18 25.87
CA GLN A 180 9.95 -0.76 25.99
C GLN A 180 9.03 0.14 25.15
N ALA A 181 8.45 -0.40 24.08
CA ALA A 181 7.50 0.31 23.24
C ALA A 181 6.45 -0.65 22.66
N ALA A 182 5.19 -0.22 22.71
CA ALA A 182 4.08 -0.83 21.99
C ALA A 182 3.71 0.07 20.80
N VAL A 183 3.89 -0.42 19.56
CA VAL A 183 3.66 0.36 18.34
C VAL A 183 2.39 -0.10 17.65
N PHE A 184 1.45 0.83 17.42
CA PHE A 184 0.17 0.56 16.80
C PHE A 184 0.24 0.74 15.27
N CYS A 185 0.04 -0.37 14.52
CA CYS A 185 0.06 -0.46 13.06
C CYS A 185 -1.29 -0.98 12.52
N GLU A 186 -2.40 -0.52 13.05
CA GLU A 186 -3.74 -1.11 12.99
C GLU A 186 -4.53 -0.75 11.72
N GLY A 187 -3.90 -0.05 10.78
CA GLY A 187 -4.57 0.37 9.56
C GLY A 187 -5.78 1.26 9.85
N HIS A 188 -6.94 0.96 9.22
CA HIS A 188 -8.14 1.77 9.41
C HIS A 188 -8.80 1.58 10.78
N GLN A 189 -8.52 0.49 11.48
CA GLN A 189 -9.05 0.21 12.82
C GLN A 189 -8.49 1.17 13.88
N ALA A 190 -7.37 1.84 13.61
CA ALA A 190 -6.78 2.83 14.50
C ALA A 190 -7.73 4.00 14.87
N LYS A 191 -8.82 4.21 14.14
CA LYS A 191 -9.90 5.12 14.56
C LYS A 191 -10.55 4.74 15.89
N GLN A 192 -10.50 3.47 16.25
CA GLN A 192 -11.08 2.93 17.48
C GLN A 192 -10.05 2.80 18.61
N ASN A 193 -8.77 3.09 18.31
CA ASN A 193 -7.69 3.05 19.30
C ASN A 193 -7.89 4.16 20.33
N PRO A 194 -8.05 3.84 21.62
CA PRO A 194 -8.37 4.84 22.66
C PRO A 194 -7.24 5.84 22.92
N PHE A 195 -6.00 5.50 22.52
CA PHE A 195 -4.82 6.35 22.71
C PHE A 195 -4.57 7.31 21.54
N PHE A 196 -4.91 6.90 20.32
CA PHE A 196 -4.56 7.65 19.09
C PHE A 196 -5.78 8.12 18.29
N ASN A 197 -7.00 7.97 18.81
CA ASN A 197 -8.24 8.38 18.12
C ASN A 197 -8.37 9.90 17.91
N TYR A 198 -7.54 10.70 18.58
CA TYR A 198 -7.45 12.15 18.38
C TYR A 198 -6.81 12.52 17.05
N LEU A 199 -6.05 11.61 16.44
CA LEU A 199 -5.43 11.83 15.14
C LEU A 199 -6.48 11.86 14.02
N PRO A 200 -6.31 12.71 13.00
CA PRO A 200 -7.31 12.91 11.94
C PRO A 200 -7.29 11.76 10.91
N PHE A 201 -7.61 10.55 11.36
CA PHE A 201 -7.78 9.40 10.50
C PHE A 201 -8.93 9.60 9.52
N GLY A 202 -8.64 9.36 8.26
CA GLY A 202 -9.65 9.19 7.23
C GLY A 202 -10.03 7.71 7.05
N GLY A 203 -10.64 7.44 5.93
CA GLY A 203 -10.92 6.09 5.45
C GLY A 203 -11.44 6.21 4.02
N ALA A 204 -11.03 5.30 3.16
CA ALA A 204 -11.57 5.22 1.81
C ALA A 204 -11.74 3.77 1.42
N LYS A 205 -13.00 3.34 1.31
CA LYS A 205 -13.33 2.00 0.81
C LYS A 205 -12.93 1.88 -0.65
N GLY A 206 -12.33 0.77 -1.00
CA GLY A 206 -12.04 0.39 -2.36
C GLY A 206 -12.42 -1.03 -2.60
N GLU A 207 -13.12 -1.26 -3.71
CA GLU A 207 -13.52 -2.58 -4.17
C GLU A 207 -12.73 -2.93 -5.43
N VAL A 208 -12.41 -4.20 -5.58
CA VAL A 208 -11.55 -4.73 -6.64
C VAL A 208 -12.06 -6.09 -7.10
N LEU A 209 -11.84 -6.40 -8.36
CA LEU A 209 -12.07 -7.74 -8.90
C LEU A 209 -10.74 -8.44 -9.11
N ILE A 210 -10.72 -9.75 -8.89
CA ILE A 210 -9.74 -10.64 -9.48
C ILE A 210 -10.41 -11.26 -10.70
N ALA A 211 -9.90 -10.95 -11.88
CA ALA A 211 -10.45 -11.42 -13.13
C ALA A 211 -9.46 -12.31 -13.86
N ARG A 212 -9.94 -13.38 -14.46
CA ARG A 212 -9.20 -14.20 -15.41
C ARG A 212 -9.41 -13.63 -16.81
N ILE A 213 -8.34 -13.29 -17.51
CA ILE A 213 -8.38 -12.81 -18.90
C ILE A 213 -7.48 -13.74 -19.71
N PRO A 214 -8.04 -14.77 -20.35
CA PRO A 214 -7.26 -15.73 -21.12
C PRO A 214 -6.48 -15.03 -22.23
N GLU A 215 -5.27 -15.51 -22.51
CA GLU A 215 -4.42 -15.09 -23.62
C GLU A 215 -4.03 -13.60 -23.66
N ALA A 216 -4.39 -12.80 -22.65
CA ALA A 216 -4.09 -11.37 -22.66
C ALA A 216 -2.59 -11.05 -22.57
N GLY A 217 -1.82 -11.85 -21.82
CA GLY A 217 -0.37 -11.74 -21.75
C GLY A 217 0.16 -10.37 -21.29
N PHE A 218 -0.64 -9.58 -20.58
CA PHE A 218 -0.21 -8.24 -20.16
C PHE A 218 0.95 -8.34 -19.16
N GLU A 219 2.06 -7.72 -19.47
CA GLU A 219 3.22 -7.64 -18.59
C GLU A 219 3.28 -6.31 -17.80
N LYS A 220 2.82 -5.22 -18.42
CA LYS A 220 2.75 -3.89 -17.80
C LYS A 220 1.40 -3.69 -17.10
N ILE A 221 1.36 -2.73 -16.21
CA ILE A 221 0.11 -2.29 -15.57
C ILE A 221 -0.64 -1.38 -16.56
N LEU A 222 -1.87 -1.71 -16.88
CA LEU A 222 -2.72 -0.82 -17.69
C LEU A 222 -3.50 0.12 -16.76
N LYS A 223 -3.30 1.43 -16.92
CA LYS A 223 -4.13 2.47 -16.31
C LYS A 223 -5.02 3.08 -17.36
N HIS A 224 -6.24 2.57 -17.42
CA HIS A 224 -7.34 3.14 -18.19
C HIS A 224 -8.28 3.92 -17.23
N ARG A 225 -9.56 3.65 -17.19
CA ARG A 225 -10.47 4.20 -16.15
C ARG A 225 -10.23 3.54 -14.79
N VAL A 226 -9.89 2.27 -14.80
CA VAL A 226 -9.39 1.50 -13.66
C VAL A 226 -7.96 1.05 -13.92
N PHE A 227 -7.30 0.47 -12.94
CA PHE A 227 -6.06 -0.25 -13.15
C PHE A 227 -6.36 -1.71 -13.46
N ILE A 228 -5.62 -2.29 -14.39
CA ILE A 228 -5.55 -3.73 -14.63
C ILE A 228 -4.09 -4.12 -14.37
N VAL A 229 -3.87 -4.90 -13.32
CA VAL A 229 -2.53 -5.26 -12.83
C VAL A 229 -2.34 -6.76 -13.02
N PRO A 230 -1.32 -7.19 -13.78
CA PRO A 230 -1.05 -8.61 -13.97
C PRO A 230 -0.72 -9.31 -12.64
N LEU A 231 -1.32 -10.47 -12.43
CA LEU A 231 -1.00 -11.43 -11.39
C LEU A 231 -0.43 -12.70 -12.05
N GLN A 232 -0.32 -13.80 -11.31
CA GLN A 232 0.04 -15.11 -11.86
C GLN A 232 -1.18 -15.80 -12.53
N ASP A 233 -0.95 -16.79 -13.37
CA ASP A 233 -1.96 -17.69 -13.94
C ASP A 233 -3.07 -16.99 -14.74
N ASN A 234 -2.71 -15.98 -15.56
CA ASN A 234 -3.66 -15.16 -16.32
C ASN A 234 -4.74 -14.50 -15.45
N LEU A 235 -4.45 -14.31 -14.17
CA LEU A 235 -5.27 -13.50 -13.28
C LEU A 235 -4.81 -12.05 -13.30
N TYR A 236 -5.77 -11.17 -13.10
CA TYR A 236 -5.55 -9.72 -13.07
C TYR A 236 -6.32 -9.10 -11.90
N TRP A 237 -5.62 -8.26 -11.15
CA TRP A 237 -6.28 -7.37 -10.20
C TRP A 237 -6.85 -6.17 -10.95
N VAL A 238 -8.13 -5.92 -10.78
CA VAL A 238 -8.85 -4.86 -11.48
C VAL A 238 -9.46 -3.91 -10.45
N GLY A 239 -9.09 -2.65 -10.52
CA GLY A 239 -9.62 -1.70 -9.53
C GLY A 239 -9.05 -0.29 -9.61
N ALA A 240 -9.47 0.49 -8.69
CA ALA A 240 -10.43 0.19 -7.66
C ALA A 240 -11.54 1.25 -7.66
N THR A 241 -12.65 0.92 -7.04
CA THR A 241 -13.60 1.95 -6.62
C THR A 241 -12.98 2.85 -5.56
N TYR A 242 -13.58 4.00 -5.29
CA TYR A 242 -13.13 4.91 -4.26
C TYR A 242 -14.34 5.59 -3.61
N GLY A 243 -14.69 5.13 -2.41
CA GLY A 243 -15.79 5.69 -1.62
C GLY A 243 -15.31 6.21 -0.27
N ARG A 244 -15.71 7.42 0.10
CA ARG A 244 -15.45 7.99 1.44
C ARG A 244 -16.59 7.70 2.42
N THR A 245 -17.79 7.44 1.89
CA THR A 245 -18.96 7.01 2.65
C THR A 245 -19.13 5.52 2.43
N TYR A 246 -19.20 4.75 3.49
CA TYR A 246 -19.37 3.30 3.47
C TYR A 246 -19.92 2.84 4.82
N GLU A 247 -20.72 1.79 4.81
CA GLU A 247 -21.26 1.18 6.03
C GLU A 247 -20.30 0.16 6.65
N ASN A 248 -19.61 -0.60 5.79
CA ASN A 248 -18.69 -1.67 6.19
C ASN A 248 -17.60 -1.88 5.12
N ASP A 249 -16.73 -2.84 5.36
CA ASP A 249 -15.62 -3.23 4.48
C ASP A 249 -15.97 -4.33 3.46
N LYS A 250 -17.23 -4.79 3.41
CA LYS A 250 -17.66 -5.86 2.50
C LYS A 250 -17.86 -5.36 1.08
N PRO A 251 -17.62 -6.21 0.04
CA PRO A 251 -17.94 -5.89 -1.33
C PRO A 251 -19.45 -5.62 -1.52
N THR A 252 -19.79 -4.79 -2.54
CA THR A 252 -21.18 -4.43 -2.88
C THR A 252 -21.51 -4.83 -4.32
N ALA A 253 -22.77 -5.11 -4.60
CA ALA A 253 -23.24 -5.39 -5.96
C ALA A 253 -22.93 -4.21 -6.89
N GLU A 254 -23.15 -2.99 -6.44
CA GLU A 254 -22.88 -1.75 -7.17
C GLU A 254 -21.40 -1.58 -7.54
N GLY A 255 -20.50 -1.88 -6.58
CA GLY A 255 -19.05 -1.87 -6.84
C GLY A 255 -18.63 -2.91 -7.87
N ARG A 256 -19.23 -4.11 -7.82
CA ARG A 256 -19.01 -5.16 -8.81
C ARG A 256 -19.48 -4.74 -10.20
N GLU A 257 -20.72 -4.28 -10.33
CA GLU A 257 -21.31 -3.83 -11.59
C GLU A 257 -20.48 -2.70 -12.22
N TYR A 258 -20.03 -1.73 -11.41
CA TYR A 258 -19.16 -0.67 -11.88
C TYR A 258 -17.86 -1.21 -12.47
N LEU A 259 -17.17 -2.12 -11.78
CA LEU A 259 -15.88 -2.65 -12.22
C LEU A 259 -16.02 -3.55 -13.45
N GLU A 260 -17.06 -4.40 -13.50
CA GLU A 260 -17.37 -5.22 -14.67
C GLU A 260 -17.71 -4.36 -15.90
N ALA A 261 -18.47 -3.29 -15.72
CA ALA A 261 -18.75 -2.35 -16.80
C ALA A 261 -17.46 -1.70 -17.33
N ARG A 262 -16.53 -1.31 -16.42
CA ARG A 262 -15.22 -0.77 -16.85
C ARG A 262 -14.39 -1.80 -17.60
N LEU A 263 -14.40 -3.07 -17.20
CA LEU A 263 -13.71 -4.14 -17.95
C LEU A 263 -14.29 -4.33 -19.34
N LYS A 264 -15.63 -4.35 -19.46
CA LYS A 264 -16.31 -4.44 -20.77
C LYS A 264 -16.02 -3.25 -21.69
N ASP A 265 -15.83 -2.04 -21.11
CA ASP A 265 -15.44 -0.86 -21.88
C ASP A 265 -13.96 -0.92 -22.37
N ILE A 266 -13.13 -1.73 -21.72
CA ILE A 266 -11.67 -1.77 -21.96
C ILE A 266 -11.25 -2.98 -22.78
N LEU A 267 -11.86 -4.14 -22.53
CA LEU A 267 -11.42 -5.41 -23.11
C LEU A 267 -12.28 -5.82 -24.32
N LYS A 268 -11.61 -6.26 -25.38
CA LYS A 268 -12.20 -7.00 -26.50
C LYS A 268 -12.30 -8.49 -26.19
N THR A 269 -11.40 -8.97 -25.34
CA THR A 269 -11.29 -10.37 -24.94
C THR A 269 -12.28 -10.69 -23.82
N PRO A 270 -12.93 -11.86 -23.83
CA PRO A 270 -13.76 -12.31 -22.72
C PRO A 270 -12.97 -12.39 -21.41
N PHE A 271 -13.64 -12.16 -20.31
CA PHE A 271 -13.07 -12.30 -18.97
C PHE A 271 -14.05 -13.01 -18.02
N GLU A 272 -13.51 -13.61 -16.97
CA GLU A 272 -14.26 -14.23 -15.88
C GLU A 272 -13.92 -13.54 -14.57
N VAL A 273 -14.90 -13.15 -13.79
CA VAL A 273 -14.68 -12.63 -12.43
C VAL A 273 -14.54 -13.80 -11.47
N VAL A 274 -13.31 -13.99 -10.97
CA VAL A 274 -12.97 -15.08 -10.03
C VAL A 274 -13.31 -14.68 -8.61
N GLU A 275 -12.96 -13.43 -8.21
CA GLU A 275 -13.21 -12.92 -6.87
C GLU A 275 -13.62 -11.45 -6.90
N HIS A 276 -14.37 -11.05 -5.87
CA HIS A 276 -14.68 -9.64 -5.57
C HIS A 276 -14.29 -9.35 -4.13
N ARG A 277 -13.35 -8.41 -3.94
CA ARG A 277 -12.79 -8.05 -2.64
C ARG A 277 -13.01 -6.57 -2.36
N ALA A 278 -13.05 -6.22 -1.08
CA ALA A 278 -13.10 -4.83 -0.63
C ALA A 278 -12.24 -4.63 0.62
N ALA A 279 -11.73 -3.42 0.79
CA ALA A 279 -11.03 -3.01 2.00
C ALA A 279 -11.12 -1.50 2.21
N ILE A 280 -10.93 -1.08 3.46
CA ILE A 280 -10.85 0.33 3.82
C ILE A 280 -9.38 0.74 3.93
N ARG A 281 -8.95 1.66 3.07
CA ARG A 281 -7.60 2.22 3.09
C ARG A 281 -7.45 3.16 4.29
N PRO A 282 -6.37 3.05 5.07
CA PRO A 282 -6.09 3.95 6.18
C PRO A 282 -5.59 5.31 5.65
N THR A 283 -6.50 6.08 5.05
CA THR A 283 -6.17 7.41 4.54
C THR A 283 -6.11 8.41 5.68
N VAL A 284 -5.35 9.48 5.49
CA VAL A 284 -5.22 10.61 6.41
C VAL A 284 -5.47 11.92 5.67
N LYS A 285 -5.86 12.95 6.39
CA LYS A 285 -6.32 14.22 5.79
C LYS A 285 -5.24 14.87 4.93
N ASP A 286 -4.02 14.92 5.42
CA ASP A 286 -2.86 15.54 4.76
C ASP A 286 -2.08 14.58 3.84
N ARG A 287 -2.48 13.31 3.75
CA ARG A 287 -1.83 12.24 2.97
C ARG A 287 -0.37 11.97 3.38
N ARG A 288 -0.05 12.21 4.66
CA ARG A 288 1.24 11.90 5.26
C ARG A 288 1.05 10.86 6.35
N PRO A 289 1.92 9.84 6.45
CA PRO A 289 1.80 8.83 7.50
C PRO A 289 1.86 9.46 8.90
N PHE A 290 1.38 8.72 9.89
CA PHE A 290 1.48 9.05 11.29
C PHE A 290 2.60 8.25 11.93
N LEU A 291 3.65 8.92 12.38
CA LEU A 291 4.78 8.37 13.11
C LEU A 291 4.94 9.15 14.41
N GLY A 292 5.24 8.47 15.50
CA GLY A 292 5.59 9.16 16.75
C GLY A 292 5.17 8.42 18.00
N ARG A 293 5.58 8.95 19.15
CA ARG A 293 5.16 8.48 20.47
C ARG A 293 3.96 9.28 20.96
N HIS A 294 3.13 8.63 21.78
CA HIS A 294 2.03 9.31 22.45
C HIS A 294 2.59 10.40 23.39
N PRO A 295 1.99 11.60 23.44
CA PRO A 295 2.53 12.71 24.24
C PRO A 295 2.51 12.42 25.76
N GLU A 296 1.52 11.70 26.27
CA GLU A 296 1.40 11.37 27.69
C GLU A 296 1.97 10.00 28.05
N PHE A 297 1.97 9.05 27.09
CA PHE A 297 2.42 7.67 27.30
C PHE A 297 3.58 7.35 26.37
N PRO A 298 4.82 7.72 26.72
CA PRO A 298 5.98 7.59 25.82
C PRO A 298 6.34 6.15 25.44
N GLN A 299 5.83 5.15 26.17
CA GLN A 299 5.94 3.73 25.82
C GLN A 299 4.96 3.31 24.72
N LEU A 300 3.98 4.17 24.35
CA LEU A 300 3.11 3.95 23.21
C LEU A 300 3.57 4.74 22.00
N ALA A 301 3.53 4.11 20.84
CA ALA A 301 3.87 4.75 19.59
C ALA A 301 2.91 4.31 18.48
N ILE A 302 2.90 5.06 17.38
CA ILE A 302 2.07 4.76 16.22
C ILE A 302 2.91 4.79 14.94
N PHE A 303 2.66 3.83 14.04
CA PHE A 303 3.07 3.86 12.64
C PHE A 303 1.90 3.46 11.76
N ASN A 304 1.24 4.43 11.15
CA ASN A 304 -0.01 4.22 10.43
C ASN A 304 -0.22 5.27 9.34
N GLY A 305 -1.38 5.21 8.65
CA GLY A 305 -1.76 6.26 7.71
C GLY A 305 -1.09 6.18 6.35
N LEU A 306 -0.61 5.01 5.91
CA LEU A 306 0.05 4.81 4.60
C LEU A 306 -0.90 5.03 3.40
N GLY A 307 -2.21 5.03 3.61
CA GLY A 307 -3.23 5.37 2.62
C GLY A 307 -3.22 4.47 1.40
N THR A 308 -3.23 5.09 0.22
CA THR A 308 -3.23 4.40 -1.09
C THR A 308 -1.83 4.15 -1.64
N LYS A 309 -0.79 4.56 -0.94
CA LYS A 309 0.61 4.51 -1.42
C LYS A 309 1.52 3.72 -0.49
N GLY A 310 0.96 2.77 0.27
CA GLY A 310 1.71 2.00 1.26
C GLY A 310 2.94 1.31 0.68
N ALA A 311 2.83 0.74 -0.51
CA ALA A 311 3.95 0.06 -1.16
C ALA A 311 5.16 0.97 -1.43
N SER A 312 4.96 2.25 -1.73
CA SER A 312 6.06 3.21 -1.94
C SER A 312 6.49 3.94 -0.66
N LEU A 313 5.54 4.23 0.24
CA LEU A 313 5.81 5.00 1.46
C LEU A 313 6.33 4.11 2.61
N GLY A 314 5.77 2.90 2.70
CA GLY A 314 5.97 2.01 3.85
C GLY A 314 7.43 1.73 4.19
N PRO A 315 8.27 1.31 3.23
CA PRO A 315 9.65 0.95 3.51
C PRO A 315 10.46 2.07 4.17
N PHE A 316 10.48 3.25 3.56
CA PHE A 316 11.25 4.38 4.06
C PHE A 316 10.76 4.83 5.46
N TRP A 317 9.45 4.97 5.61
CA TRP A 317 8.89 5.46 6.88
C TRP A 317 8.94 4.41 7.98
N ALA A 318 8.90 3.11 7.66
CA ALA A 318 9.16 2.04 8.63
C ALA A 318 10.61 2.09 9.14
N LYS A 319 11.59 2.30 8.23
CA LYS A 319 13.00 2.49 8.62
C LYS A 319 13.17 3.73 9.51
N ARG A 320 12.57 4.87 9.14
CA ARG A 320 12.63 6.10 9.95
C ARG A 320 11.98 5.89 11.31
N MET A 321 10.87 5.15 11.39
CA MET A 321 10.24 4.81 12.67
C MET A 321 11.11 3.89 13.53
N ALA A 322 11.76 2.90 12.93
CA ALA A 322 12.70 2.03 13.64
C ALA A 322 13.89 2.82 14.19
N ASP A 323 14.49 3.73 13.40
CA ASP A 323 15.59 4.58 13.85
C ASP A 323 15.16 5.57 14.95
N PHE A 324 13.93 6.12 14.85
CA PHE A 324 13.36 6.95 15.92
C PHE A 324 13.23 6.19 17.25
N LEU A 325 12.74 4.95 17.18
CA LEU A 325 12.53 4.12 18.38
C LEU A 325 13.84 3.63 19.02
N THR A 326 14.87 3.38 18.22
CA THR A 326 16.10 2.69 18.67
C THR A 326 17.31 3.62 18.83
N LYS A 327 17.35 4.72 18.06
CA LYS A 327 18.51 5.64 18.01
C LYS A 327 18.15 7.08 18.38
N ASN A 328 16.88 7.34 18.74
CA ASN A 328 16.37 8.68 19.02
C ASN A 328 16.56 9.68 17.85
N VAL A 329 16.53 9.21 16.60
CA VAL A 329 16.57 10.07 15.42
C VAL A 329 15.28 10.88 15.35
N ILE A 330 15.39 12.20 15.14
CA ILE A 330 14.23 13.09 15.02
C ILE A 330 13.41 12.71 13.78
N LEU A 331 12.10 12.62 13.92
CA LEU A 331 11.19 12.42 12.81
C LEU A 331 11.06 13.69 11.96
N ASP A 332 10.77 13.50 10.68
CA ASP A 332 10.40 14.58 9.76
C ASP A 332 9.06 15.18 10.22
N GLU A 333 8.99 16.51 10.33
CA GLU A 333 7.78 17.23 10.77
C GLU A 333 6.53 16.87 9.95
N ALA A 334 6.72 16.52 8.66
CA ALA A 334 5.61 16.14 7.79
C ALA A 334 4.94 14.81 8.20
N VAL A 335 5.58 13.97 9.00
CA VAL A 335 5.06 12.67 9.43
C VAL A 335 4.93 12.52 10.94
N ASP A 336 5.61 13.35 11.72
CA ASP A 336 5.51 13.33 13.18
C ASP A 336 4.07 13.67 13.61
N ILE A 337 3.51 12.85 14.49
CA ILE A 337 2.17 13.09 15.05
C ILE A 337 2.11 14.36 15.90
N GLY A 338 3.23 14.86 16.39
CA GLY A 338 3.31 16.14 17.09
C GLY A 338 2.77 17.33 16.30
N ARG A 339 2.63 17.21 14.94
CA ARG A 339 1.98 18.22 14.11
C ARG A 339 0.46 18.38 14.37
N PHE A 340 -0.12 17.55 15.22
CA PHE A 340 -1.55 17.57 15.59
C PHE A 340 -1.79 17.80 17.09
N GLY A 341 -0.71 17.99 17.86
CA GLY A 341 -0.76 18.19 19.30
C GLY A 341 -0.52 19.60 19.76
#